data_829835ceabf9860509a49a34635d3ab0
#
_entry.id   829835ceabf9860509a49a34635d3ab0
#
_cell.length_a   1.000
_cell.length_b   1.000
_cell.length_c   1.000
_cell.angle_alpha   90.00
_cell.angle_beta   90.00
_cell.angle_gamma   90.00
#
_symmetry.space_group_name_H-M   'P 1'
#
loop_
_entity.id
_entity.type
_entity.pdbx_description
1 polymer ?
#
loop_
_entity_poly.entity_id
_entity_poly.type
_entity_poly.pdbx_seq_one_letter_code
_entity_poly.pdbx_strand_id
1 'polypeptide(L)' 'MIKWKCVLCDAKCETEVKPGLGQRLCKPCLVRHYQTLVQIYKPEGGVRLEEAKRLLEGAKKEATA' A
#
# COMPACT_ATOMS: atom_id res chain seq x y z
N MET A 1 -9.85 7.35 -17.27
CA MET A 1 -9.32 6.98 -15.95
C MET A 1 -9.47 8.14 -14.97
N ILE A 2 -9.62 7.84 -13.71
CA ILE A 2 -9.77 8.85 -12.66
C ILE A 2 -8.40 9.26 -12.14
N LYS A 3 -8.15 10.57 -12.10
CA LYS A 3 -6.90 11.12 -11.58
C LYS A 3 -7.05 11.48 -10.11
N TRP A 4 -6.05 11.15 -9.32
CA TRP A 4 -6.01 11.47 -7.90
C TRP A 4 -4.56 11.63 -7.45
N LYS A 5 -4.36 12.17 -6.25
CA LYS A 5 -3.02 12.38 -5.69
C LYS A 5 -2.80 11.51 -4.47
N CYS A 6 -1.57 11.02 -4.32
CA CYS A 6 -1.14 10.35 -3.11
C CYS A 6 -1.24 11.28 -1.91
N VAL A 7 -1.82 10.80 -0.81
CA VAL A 7 -1.99 11.62 0.40
C VAL A 7 -0.69 11.84 1.17
N LEU A 8 0.36 11.08 0.87
CA LEU A 8 1.65 11.20 1.57
C LEU A 8 2.69 12.02 0.81
N CYS A 9 2.76 11.86 -0.52
CA CYS A 9 3.80 12.52 -1.31
C CYS A 9 3.25 13.37 -2.46
N ASP A 10 1.94 13.51 -2.57
CA ASP A 10 1.25 14.25 -3.63
C ASP A 10 1.56 13.81 -5.06
N ALA A 11 2.09 12.61 -5.24
CA ALA A 11 2.34 12.06 -6.57
C ALA A 11 1.02 11.88 -7.33
N LYS A 12 1.02 12.23 -8.60
CA LYS A 12 -0.17 12.07 -9.46
C LYS A 12 -0.34 10.61 -9.83
N CYS A 13 -1.54 10.09 -9.61
CA CYS A 13 -1.89 8.71 -9.93
C CYS A 13 -3.15 8.67 -10.78
N GLU A 14 -3.31 7.58 -11.55
CA GLU A 14 -4.51 7.33 -12.35
C GLU A 14 -4.95 5.89 -12.18
N THR A 15 -6.24 5.70 -11.92
CA THR A 15 -6.84 4.38 -11.80
C THR A 15 -8.23 4.36 -12.41
N GLU A 16 -8.74 3.18 -12.70
CA GLU A 16 -10.10 3.04 -13.24
C GLU A 16 -11.17 3.47 -12.23
N VAL A 17 -10.90 3.23 -10.96
CA VAL A 17 -11.81 3.56 -9.85
C VAL A 17 -11.08 4.45 -8.87
N LYS A 18 -11.78 5.48 -8.38
CA LYS A 18 -11.21 6.38 -7.38
C LYS A 18 -11.10 5.65 -6.03
N PRO A 19 -9.90 5.49 -5.46
CA PRO A 19 -9.75 4.84 -4.16
C PRO A 19 -10.32 5.70 -3.05
N GLY A 20 -10.71 5.07 -1.95
CA GLY A 20 -11.13 5.77 -0.74
C GLY A 20 -9.98 6.60 -0.16
N LEU A 21 -10.31 7.56 0.72
CA LEU A 21 -9.32 8.47 1.31
C LEU A 21 -8.12 7.74 1.93
N GLY A 22 -8.36 6.66 2.65
CA GLY A 22 -7.30 5.89 3.29
C GLY A 22 -6.48 5.01 2.35
N GLN A 23 -6.87 4.94 1.07
CA GLN A 23 -6.21 4.09 0.07
C GLN A 23 -5.56 4.89 -1.05
N ARG A 24 -5.53 6.21 -0.94
CA ARG A 24 -4.92 7.08 -1.96
C ARG A 24 -3.41 7.15 -1.77
N LEU A 25 -2.74 6.03 -2.02
CA LEU A 25 -1.29 5.92 -1.91
C LEU A 25 -0.70 5.52 -3.26
N CYS A 26 0.35 6.21 -3.68
CA CYS A 26 1.11 5.77 -4.86
C CYS A 26 1.83 4.46 -4.54
N LYS A 27 2.29 3.74 -5.57
CA LYS A 27 2.90 2.42 -5.38
C LYS A 27 4.04 2.42 -4.36
N PRO A 28 5.04 3.34 -4.42
CA PRO A 28 6.10 3.36 -3.41
C PRO A 28 5.58 3.63 -1.99
N CYS A 29 4.62 4.53 -1.82
CA CYS A 29 4.05 4.82 -0.52
C CYS A 29 3.25 3.64 0.03
N LEU A 30 2.55 2.92 -0.85
CA LEU A 30 1.79 1.74 -0.47
C LEU A 30 2.73 0.65 0.06
N VAL A 31 3.87 0.42 -0.61
CA VAL A 31 4.89 -0.52 -0.14
C VAL A 31 5.38 -0.13 1.25
N ARG A 32 5.68 1.14 1.48
CA ARG A 32 6.11 1.63 2.79
C ARG A 32 5.04 1.43 3.84
N HIS A 33 3.78 1.70 3.50
CA HIS A 33 2.65 1.49 4.41
C HIS A 33 2.57 0.03 4.86
N TYR A 34 2.64 -0.92 3.93
CA TYR A 34 2.60 -2.33 4.28
C TYR A 34 3.83 -2.80 5.05
N GLN A 35 5.01 -2.25 4.76
CA GLN A 35 6.20 -2.52 5.56
C GLN A 35 6.00 -2.09 7.02
N THR A 36 5.39 -0.94 7.24
CA THR A 36 5.06 -0.45 8.58
C THR A 36 4.09 -1.40 9.28
N LEU A 37 3.05 -1.86 8.58
CA LEU A 37 2.08 -2.80 9.13
C LEU A 37 2.76 -4.12 9.55
N VAL A 38 3.67 -4.64 8.73
CA VAL A 38 4.44 -5.84 9.07
C VAL A 38 5.24 -5.63 10.35
N GLN A 39 5.88 -4.47 10.51
CA GLN A 39 6.63 -4.16 11.73
C GLN A 39 5.72 -4.08 12.96
N ILE A 40 4.54 -3.49 12.81
CA ILE A 40 3.57 -3.37 13.89
C ILE A 40 3.06 -4.74 14.34
N TYR A 41 2.75 -5.63 13.40
CA TYR A 41 2.20 -6.95 13.70
C TYR A 41 3.26 -8.01 14.02
N LYS A 42 4.52 -7.76 13.73
CA LYS A 42 5.60 -8.72 13.92
C LYS A 42 5.71 -9.25 15.36
N PRO A 43 5.62 -8.40 16.41
CA PRO A 43 5.67 -8.90 17.80
C PRO A 43 4.51 -9.83 18.17
N GLU A 44 3.31 -9.56 17.62
CA GLU A 44 2.15 -10.40 17.91
C GLU A 44 2.11 -11.66 17.07
N GLY A 45 2.57 -11.59 15.84
CA GLY A 45 2.48 -12.68 14.88
C GLY A 45 1.05 -13.00 14.47
N GLY A 46 0.82 -14.22 14.01
CA GLY A 46 -0.52 -14.71 13.69
C GLY A 46 -1.00 -14.35 12.29
N VAL A 47 -2.31 -14.44 12.08
CA VAL A 47 -2.94 -14.27 10.76
C VAL A 47 -2.74 -12.86 10.21
N ARG A 48 -2.82 -11.85 11.05
CA ARG A 48 -2.65 -10.46 10.61
C ARG A 48 -1.26 -10.19 10.05
N LEU A 49 -0.24 -10.74 10.67
CA LEU A 49 1.13 -10.63 10.17
C LEU A 49 1.27 -11.31 8.81
N GLU A 50 0.68 -12.48 8.64
CA GLU A 50 0.69 -13.20 7.37
C GLU A 50 -0.01 -12.42 6.27
N GLU A 51 -1.17 -11.84 6.55
CA GLU A 51 -1.88 -11.00 5.60
C GLU A 51 -1.08 -9.76 5.21
N ALA A 52 -0.48 -9.10 6.18
CA ALA A 52 0.37 -7.93 5.93
C ALA A 52 1.55 -8.29 5.02
N LYS A 53 2.19 -9.43 5.24
CA LYS A 53 3.28 -9.91 4.39
C LYS A 53 2.82 -10.17 2.96
N ARG A 54 1.65 -10.77 2.77
CA ARG A 54 1.08 -11.01 1.44
C ARG A 54 0.80 -9.71 0.70
N LEU A 55 0.19 -8.76 1.39
CA LEU A 55 -0.10 -7.45 0.81
C LEU A 55 1.18 -6.73 0.42
N LEU A 56 2.21 -6.82 1.26
CA LEU A 56 3.52 -6.23 0.97
C LEU A 56 4.15 -6.86 -0.27
N GLU A 57 4.12 -8.17 -0.39
CA GLU A 57 4.65 -8.87 -1.56
C GLU A 57 3.93 -8.45 -2.84
N GLY A 58 2.60 -8.39 -2.82
CA GLY A 58 1.82 -7.93 -3.95
C GLY A 58 2.15 -6.49 -4.35
N ALA A 59 2.27 -5.61 -3.37
CA ALA A 59 2.61 -4.21 -3.60
C ALA A 59 4.02 -4.06 -4.19
N LYS A 60 4.99 -4.83 -3.72
CA LYS A 60 6.35 -4.83 -4.26
C LYS A 60 6.37 -5.27 -5.72
N LYS A 61 5.63 -6.31 -6.08
CA LYS A 61 5.53 -6.77 -7.46
C LYS A 61 4.97 -5.69 -8.37
N GLU A 62 3.90 -5.02 -7.95
CA GLU A 62 3.29 -3.95 -8.72
C GLU A 62 4.23 -2.75 -8.86
N ALA A 63 4.99 -2.43 -7.82
CA ALA A 63 5.90 -1.30 -7.84
C ALA A 63 7.11 -1.53 -8.75
N THR A 64 7.51 -2.79 -8.96
CA THR A 64 8.66 -3.15 -9.80
C THR A 64 8.27 -3.53 -11.23
N ALA A 65 7.00 -3.70 -11.50
CA ALA A 65 6.50 -4.12 -12.82
C ALA A 65 6.50 -2.99 -13.88
#